data_ddf05e1e71d0b66869ff7f0f40681d7c
#
_entry.id   ddf05e1e71d0b66869ff7f0f40681d7c
#
_cell.length_a   1.000
_cell.length_b   1.000
_cell.length_c   1.000
_cell.angle_alpha   90.00
_cell.angle_beta   90.00
_cell.angle_gamma   90.00
#
_symmetry.space_group_name_H-M   'P 1'
#
loop_
_entity.id
_entity.type
_entity.pdbx_description
1 polymer ?
#
loop_
_entity_poly.entity_id
_entity_poly.type
_entity_poly.pdbx_seq_one_letter_code
_entity_poly.pdbx_strand_id
1 'polypeptide(L)'
;LCLRHEWKIAFFSPENMPIAYHLHKLAEKLTGHRFTPGPGMTEALYGQAVGWLDRNVSHILPDDGSYGIDHILEKARQVVRRKGVRILVIAPMNRLEQRLEPGQTEMDYITDTLNKLGRFATRNQCLVILVAHPRKVNRNEKDGTLRRVEMNDINGSANFANMSDFCLVVDRNDTKQIATI
;
A
#
# COMPACT_ATOMS: atom_id res chain seq x y z
N LEU A 1 -12.03 2.87 7.00
CA LEU A 1 -11.32 3.74 7.92
C LEU A 1 -11.51 5.21 7.55
N CYS A 2 -11.08 5.66 6.36
CA CYS A 2 -11.18 7.07 5.98
C CYS A 2 -12.62 7.60 6.01
N LEU A 3 -13.57 6.90 5.39
CA LEU A 3 -14.98 7.33 5.36
C LEU A 3 -15.67 7.20 6.73
N ARG A 4 -15.36 6.15 7.50
CA ARG A 4 -16.05 5.87 8.76
C ARG A 4 -15.49 6.66 9.96
N HIS A 5 -14.16 6.90 9.95
CA HIS A 5 -13.46 7.51 11.07
C HIS A 5 -12.81 8.84 10.71
N GLU A 6 -13.04 9.33 9.49
CA GLU A 6 -12.45 10.57 8.96
C GLU A 6 -10.91 10.59 9.02
N TRP A 7 -10.29 9.41 9.00
CA TRP A 7 -8.84 9.32 9.03
C TRP A 7 -8.25 9.69 7.68
N LYS A 8 -7.33 10.62 7.70
CA LYS A 8 -6.56 11.00 6.51
C LYS A 8 -5.49 9.96 6.21
N ILE A 9 -5.21 9.78 4.92
CA ILE A 9 -4.30 8.76 4.41
C ILE A 9 -3.19 9.38 3.58
N ALA A 10 -1.97 8.86 3.73
CA ALA A 10 -0.84 9.16 2.85
C ALA A 10 -0.39 7.90 2.11
N PHE A 11 -0.13 8.03 0.83
CA PHE A 11 0.37 6.96 -0.03
C PHE A 11 1.80 7.24 -0.48
N PHE A 12 2.68 6.28 -0.28
CA PHE A 12 3.85 6.08 -1.10
C PHE A 12 3.55 4.92 -2.06
N SER A 13 3.28 5.23 -3.31
CA SER A 13 2.80 4.23 -4.29
C SER A 13 3.37 4.50 -5.69
N PRO A 14 4.65 4.22 -5.91
CA PRO A 14 5.32 4.48 -7.19
C PRO A 14 4.75 3.69 -8.37
N GLU A 15 4.07 2.57 -8.13
CA GLU A 15 3.39 1.81 -9.19
C GLU A 15 2.08 2.43 -9.67
N ASN A 16 1.52 3.35 -8.91
CA ASN A 16 0.31 4.08 -9.29
C ASN A 16 0.61 5.50 -9.79
N MET A 17 1.68 5.65 -10.55
CA MET A 17 2.04 6.90 -11.20
C MET A 17 1.52 6.94 -12.65
N PRO A 18 1.21 8.12 -13.20
CA PRO A 18 1.20 9.44 -12.55
C PRO A 18 0.08 9.57 -11.50
N ILE A 19 0.20 10.56 -10.60
CA ILE A 19 -0.77 10.78 -9.49
C ILE A 19 -2.21 10.87 -10.00
N ALA A 20 -2.43 11.52 -11.14
CA ALA A 20 -3.75 11.64 -11.75
C ALA A 20 -4.41 10.26 -11.98
N TYR A 21 -3.64 9.27 -12.43
CA TYR A 21 -4.13 7.91 -12.60
C TYR A 21 -4.52 7.26 -11.27
N HIS A 22 -3.72 7.47 -10.22
CA HIS A 22 -4.07 6.99 -8.88
C HIS A 22 -5.34 7.65 -8.34
N LEU A 23 -5.46 8.97 -8.50
CA LEU A 23 -6.65 9.71 -8.08
C LEU A 23 -7.91 9.25 -8.82
N HIS A 24 -7.82 8.97 -10.13
CA HIS A 24 -8.94 8.39 -10.88
C HIS A 24 -9.38 7.05 -10.29
N LYS A 25 -8.46 6.13 -10.04
CA LYS A 25 -8.77 4.83 -9.39
C LYS A 25 -9.42 5.00 -8.02
N LEU A 26 -8.94 5.96 -7.23
CA LEU A 26 -9.51 6.24 -5.92
C LEU A 26 -10.90 6.86 -6.03
N ALA A 27 -11.14 7.76 -7.00
CA ALA A 27 -12.44 8.33 -7.27
C ALA A 27 -13.47 7.27 -7.69
N GLU A 28 -13.09 6.33 -8.57
CA GLU A 28 -13.94 5.20 -8.94
C GLU A 28 -14.34 4.35 -7.72
N LYS A 29 -13.38 4.07 -6.83
CA LYS A 29 -13.63 3.29 -5.61
C LYS A 29 -14.49 4.05 -4.60
N LEU A 30 -14.29 5.37 -4.49
CA LEU A 30 -15.03 6.23 -3.59
C LEU A 30 -16.50 6.36 -4.00
N THR A 31 -16.75 6.47 -5.30
CA THR A 31 -18.09 6.70 -5.85
C THR A 31 -18.83 5.43 -6.25
N GLY A 32 -18.11 4.33 -6.46
CA GLY A 32 -18.67 3.09 -7.03
C GLY A 32 -18.94 3.18 -8.54
N HIS A 33 -18.54 4.26 -9.22
CA HIS A 33 -18.77 4.49 -10.64
C HIS A 33 -17.46 4.48 -11.40
N ARG A 34 -17.48 3.91 -12.62
CA ARG A 34 -16.31 3.86 -13.51
C ARG A 34 -16.22 5.10 -14.39
N PHE A 35 -15.02 5.46 -14.78
CA PHE A 35 -14.74 6.42 -15.87
C PHE A 35 -14.93 5.75 -17.24
N THR A 36 -16.16 5.42 -17.60
CA THR A 36 -16.48 4.82 -18.90
C THR A 36 -17.57 5.62 -19.59
N PRO A 37 -17.60 5.66 -20.94
CA PRO A 37 -18.75 6.21 -21.67
C PRO A 37 -20.04 5.49 -21.28
N GLY A 38 -21.14 6.23 -21.11
CA GLY A 38 -22.44 5.69 -20.70
C GLY A 38 -22.83 6.10 -19.27
N PRO A 39 -23.58 5.28 -18.51
CA PRO A 39 -24.02 5.60 -17.15
C PRO A 39 -22.87 5.46 -16.14
N GLY A 40 -21.77 6.13 -16.42
CA GLY A 40 -20.59 6.19 -15.60
C GLY A 40 -20.62 7.33 -14.59
N MET A 41 -19.42 7.78 -14.22
CA MET A 41 -19.24 8.90 -13.29
C MET A 41 -19.64 10.23 -13.95
N THR A 42 -20.58 10.95 -13.37
CA THR A 42 -20.92 12.31 -13.81
C THR A 42 -19.85 13.30 -13.39
N GLU A 43 -19.77 14.44 -14.08
CA GLU A 43 -18.82 15.52 -13.74
C GLU A 43 -19.04 16.04 -12.31
N ALA A 44 -20.30 16.21 -11.89
CA ALA A 44 -20.63 16.62 -10.52
C ALA A 44 -20.15 15.62 -9.48
N LEU A 45 -20.36 14.31 -9.72
CA LEU A 45 -19.91 13.24 -8.83
C LEU A 45 -18.38 13.16 -8.75
N TYR A 46 -17.73 13.34 -9.90
CA TYR A 46 -16.27 13.42 -9.96
C TYR A 46 -15.74 14.61 -9.18
N GLY A 47 -16.30 15.78 -9.33
CA GLY A 47 -15.92 16.98 -8.60
C GLY A 47 -16.04 16.79 -7.08
N GLN A 48 -17.12 16.14 -6.61
CA GLN A 48 -17.29 15.80 -5.20
C GLN A 48 -16.20 14.81 -4.72
N ALA A 49 -15.92 13.77 -5.51
CA ALA A 49 -14.90 12.79 -5.20
C ALA A 49 -13.50 13.43 -5.11
N VAL A 50 -13.12 14.26 -6.09
CA VAL A 50 -11.85 14.98 -6.10
C VAL A 50 -11.73 15.92 -4.90
N GLY A 51 -12.78 16.67 -4.57
CA GLY A 51 -12.78 17.54 -3.40
C GLY A 51 -12.63 16.76 -2.08
N TRP A 52 -13.17 15.55 -1.99
CA TRP A 52 -12.95 14.69 -0.82
C TRP A 52 -11.52 14.15 -0.80
N LEU A 53 -11.01 13.67 -1.94
CA LEU A 53 -9.64 13.15 -2.06
C LEU A 53 -8.59 14.21 -1.70
N ASP A 54 -8.76 15.45 -2.16
CA ASP A 54 -7.84 16.56 -1.87
C ASP A 54 -7.72 16.83 -0.36
N ARG A 55 -8.82 16.75 0.36
CA ARG A 55 -8.83 16.96 1.82
C ARG A 55 -8.26 15.79 2.62
N ASN A 56 -8.41 14.56 2.12
CA ASN A 56 -8.17 13.34 2.90
C ASN A 56 -7.00 12.49 2.44
N VAL A 57 -6.52 12.69 1.21
CA VAL A 57 -5.44 11.89 0.61
C VAL A 57 -4.20 12.76 0.38
N SER A 58 -3.06 12.23 0.69
CA SER A 58 -1.76 12.82 0.39
C SER A 58 -0.88 11.81 -0.34
N HIS A 59 -0.02 12.29 -1.21
CA HIS A 59 0.98 11.45 -1.87
C HIS A 59 2.37 11.85 -1.38
N ILE A 60 3.17 10.86 -1.04
CA ILE A 60 4.57 11.02 -0.68
C ILE A 60 5.38 10.74 -1.94
N LEU A 61 5.97 11.79 -2.48
CA LEU A 61 6.85 11.74 -3.65
C LEU A 61 8.20 12.27 -3.22
N PRO A 62 9.23 11.45 -3.21
CA PRO A 62 10.59 11.92 -3.01
C PRO A 62 11.01 12.77 -4.22
N ASP A 63 11.48 13.99 -3.94
CA ASP A 63 11.82 14.98 -4.97
C ASP A 63 13.04 14.58 -5.82
N ASP A 64 13.89 13.74 -5.24
CA ASP A 64 15.16 13.26 -5.83
C ASP A 64 15.06 11.82 -6.40
N GLY A 65 13.86 11.23 -6.38
CA GLY A 65 13.65 9.85 -6.78
C GLY A 65 14.21 8.81 -5.81
N SER A 66 14.69 9.22 -4.63
CA SER A 66 15.20 8.31 -3.60
C SER A 66 14.03 7.60 -2.89
N TYR A 67 13.99 6.29 -3.03
CA TYR A 67 12.94 5.44 -2.44
C TYR A 67 13.43 4.70 -1.18
N GLY A 68 14.45 5.23 -0.51
CA GLY A 68 14.92 4.72 0.78
C GLY A 68 13.88 4.89 1.89
N ILE A 69 13.72 3.88 2.72
CA ILE A 69 12.69 3.86 3.78
C ILE A 69 12.80 5.06 4.73
N ASP A 70 14.01 5.46 5.11
CA ASP A 70 14.22 6.57 6.05
C ASP A 70 13.73 7.90 5.46
N HIS A 71 13.99 8.14 4.17
CA HIS A 71 13.53 9.33 3.47
C HIS A 71 12.00 9.37 3.36
N ILE A 72 11.38 8.23 3.01
CA ILE A 72 9.92 8.11 2.94
C ILE A 72 9.29 8.38 4.31
N LEU A 73 9.84 7.82 5.39
CA LEU A 73 9.32 8.03 6.73
C LEU A 73 9.51 9.47 7.22
N GLU A 74 10.57 10.16 6.80
CA GLU A 74 10.74 11.58 7.09
C GLU A 74 9.67 12.43 6.40
N LYS A 75 9.42 12.21 5.11
CA LYS A 75 8.32 12.88 4.38
C LYS A 75 6.95 12.53 5.00
N ALA A 76 6.74 11.25 5.36
CA ALA A 76 5.51 10.83 6.04
C ALA A 76 5.29 11.56 7.36
N ARG A 77 6.33 11.72 8.17
CA ARG A 77 6.26 12.46 9.45
C ARG A 77 5.84 13.91 9.24
N GLN A 78 6.33 14.56 8.19
CA GLN A 78 5.92 15.93 7.84
C GLN A 78 4.43 16.00 7.49
N VAL A 79 3.93 15.03 6.72
CA VAL A 79 2.51 14.97 6.32
C VAL A 79 1.62 14.67 7.52
N VAL A 80 2.04 13.76 8.42
CA VAL A 80 1.33 13.50 9.68
C VAL A 80 1.18 14.79 10.49
N ARG A 81 2.27 15.51 10.70
CA ARG A 81 2.27 16.74 11.52
C ARG A 81 1.45 17.87 10.90
N ARG A 82 1.54 18.05 9.57
CA ARG A 82 0.89 19.18 8.87
C ARG A 82 -0.58 18.93 8.55
N LYS A 83 -0.96 17.69 8.22
CA LYS A 83 -2.28 17.35 7.71
C LYS A 83 -3.09 16.43 8.62
N GLY A 84 -2.50 15.92 9.70
CA GLY A 84 -3.17 14.99 10.61
C GLY A 84 -3.43 13.62 10.00
N VAL A 85 -2.51 13.13 9.16
CA VAL A 85 -2.60 11.79 8.57
C VAL A 85 -2.53 10.73 9.66
N ARG A 86 -3.39 9.72 9.58
CA ARG A 86 -3.48 8.60 10.51
C ARG A 86 -3.20 7.25 9.84
N ILE A 87 -3.11 7.21 8.53
CA ILE A 87 -2.81 6.00 7.76
C ILE A 87 -1.66 6.30 6.81
N LEU A 88 -0.60 5.51 6.88
CA LEU A 88 0.49 5.50 5.91
C LEU A 88 0.43 4.20 5.12
N VAL A 89 0.34 4.29 3.80
CA VAL A 89 0.41 3.13 2.89
C VAL A 89 1.72 3.17 2.13
N ILE A 90 2.44 2.08 2.18
CA ILE A 90 3.64 1.83 1.36
C ILE A 90 3.32 0.67 0.43
N ALA A 91 3.23 0.95 -0.88
CA ALA A 91 2.74 0.01 -1.87
C ALA A 91 3.50 0.12 -3.20
N PRO A 92 4.25 -0.91 -3.55
CA PRO A 92 4.62 -2.07 -2.76
C PRO A 92 6.03 -1.96 -2.14
N MET A 93 6.35 -2.86 -1.22
CA MET A 93 7.66 -2.93 -0.55
C MET A 93 8.84 -3.13 -1.51
N ASN A 94 8.65 -3.93 -2.57
CA ASN A 94 9.71 -4.21 -3.56
C ASN A 94 10.10 -3.00 -4.43
N ARG A 95 9.43 -1.86 -4.26
CA ARG A 95 9.82 -0.58 -4.86
C ARG A 95 10.65 0.29 -3.92
N LEU A 96 10.84 -0.14 -2.68
CA LEU A 96 11.79 0.50 -1.79
C LEU A 96 13.21 0.25 -2.28
N GLU A 97 14.03 1.27 -2.18
CA GLU A 97 15.46 1.16 -2.49
C GLU A 97 16.15 0.35 -1.40
N GLN A 98 16.68 -0.81 -1.79
CA GLN A 98 17.42 -1.68 -0.88
C GLN A 98 18.90 -1.30 -0.94
N ARG A 99 19.34 -0.54 0.05
CA ARG A 99 20.77 -0.29 0.27
C ARG A 99 21.24 -1.22 1.37
N LEU A 100 21.97 -2.28 0.99
CA LEU A 100 22.55 -3.21 1.94
C LEU A 100 23.92 -2.67 2.40
N GLU A 101 24.10 -2.65 3.72
CA GLU A 101 25.41 -2.36 4.30
C GLU A 101 26.35 -3.57 4.11
N PRO A 102 27.69 -3.36 4.11
CA PRO A 102 28.63 -4.46 4.01
C PRO A 102 28.35 -5.56 5.04
N GLY A 103 28.09 -6.79 4.59
CA GLY A 103 27.75 -7.93 5.44
C GLY A 103 26.29 -8.07 5.83
N GLN A 104 25.44 -7.15 5.44
CA GLN A 104 23.98 -7.22 5.65
C GLN A 104 23.32 -8.12 4.60
N THR A 105 22.42 -8.97 5.06
CA THR A 105 21.58 -9.80 4.18
C THR A 105 20.26 -9.09 3.82
N GLU A 106 19.58 -9.56 2.79
CA GLU A 106 18.22 -9.09 2.46
C GLU A 106 17.26 -9.26 3.65
N MET A 107 17.41 -10.35 4.41
CA MET A 107 16.60 -10.62 5.61
C MET A 107 16.83 -9.58 6.70
N ASP A 108 18.07 -9.14 6.89
CA ASP A 108 18.41 -8.09 7.87
C ASP A 108 17.80 -6.76 7.44
N TYR A 109 17.84 -6.43 6.14
CA TYR A 109 17.20 -5.25 5.59
C TYR A 109 15.68 -5.26 5.81
N ILE A 110 15.03 -6.39 5.55
CA ILE A 110 13.58 -6.56 5.78
C ILE A 110 13.28 -6.33 7.25
N THR A 111 14.04 -6.96 8.15
CA THR A 111 13.87 -6.83 9.60
C THR A 111 14.02 -5.37 10.05
N ASP A 112 15.07 -4.69 9.60
CA ASP A 112 15.30 -3.28 9.93
C ASP A 112 14.16 -2.38 9.39
N THR A 113 13.72 -2.62 8.16
CA THR A 113 12.60 -1.89 7.56
C THR A 113 11.32 -2.07 8.38
N LEU A 114 10.95 -3.30 8.75
CA LEU A 114 9.77 -3.57 9.57
C LEU A 114 9.87 -2.92 10.96
N ASN A 115 11.04 -2.96 11.59
CA ASN A 115 11.31 -2.27 12.85
C ASN A 115 11.14 -0.75 12.73
N LYS A 116 11.61 -0.15 11.64
CA LYS A 116 11.44 1.29 11.37
C LYS A 116 9.96 1.64 11.21
N LEU A 117 9.20 0.82 10.48
CA LEU A 117 7.76 1.00 10.29
C LEU A 117 6.99 0.89 11.60
N GLY A 118 7.26 -0.13 12.42
CA GLY A 118 6.62 -0.31 13.73
C GLY A 118 6.92 0.87 14.68
N ARG A 119 8.18 1.32 14.73
CA ARG A 119 8.54 2.51 15.52
C ARG A 119 7.86 3.78 14.99
N PHE A 120 7.73 3.92 13.68
CA PHE A 120 7.01 5.04 13.09
C PHE A 120 5.53 5.02 13.47
N ALA A 121 4.87 3.86 13.34
CA ALA A 121 3.47 3.66 13.70
C ALA A 121 3.20 4.09 15.15
N THR A 122 3.98 3.56 16.09
CA THR A 122 3.85 3.85 17.53
C THR A 122 4.09 5.33 17.85
N ARG A 123 5.20 5.90 17.36
CA ARG A 123 5.59 7.29 17.68
C ARG A 123 4.64 8.34 17.10
N ASN A 124 4.01 8.06 15.97
CA ASN A 124 3.12 8.98 15.28
C ASN A 124 1.64 8.61 15.45
N GLN A 125 1.32 7.56 16.20
CA GLN A 125 -0.04 7.06 16.40
C GLN A 125 -0.77 6.84 15.06
N CYS A 126 -0.08 6.20 14.12
CA CYS A 126 -0.56 5.93 12.77
C CYS A 126 -0.70 4.42 12.52
N LEU A 127 -1.69 4.06 11.72
CA LEU A 127 -1.72 2.75 11.09
C LEU A 127 -0.76 2.76 9.89
N VAL A 128 0.16 1.81 9.85
CA VAL A 128 1.03 1.60 8.69
C VAL A 128 0.56 0.35 7.93
N ILE A 129 0.28 0.51 6.65
CA ILE A 129 -0.10 -0.58 5.74
C ILE A 129 1.05 -0.80 4.76
N LEU A 130 1.71 -1.93 4.87
CA LEU A 130 2.76 -2.34 3.96
C LEU A 130 2.21 -3.39 2.99
N VAL A 131 2.27 -3.08 1.69
CA VAL A 131 1.89 -4.03 0.63
C VAL A 131 3.14 -4.77 0.18
N ALA A 132 3.08 -6.09 0.21
CA ALA A 132 4.14 -6.96 -0.29
C ALA A 132 3.57 -7.94 -1.31
N HIS A 133 4.36 -8.23 -2.36
CA HIS A 133 3.96 -9.23 -3.35
C HIS A 133 4.46 -10.61 -2.93
N PRO A 134 3.63 -11.65 -3.08
CA PRO A 134 4.06 -13.02 -2.85
C PRO A 134 5.05 -13.46 -3.95
N ARG A 135 5.84 -14.47 -3.63
CA ARG A 135 6.60 -15.22 -4.63
C ARG A 135 5.62 -15.90 -5.62
N LYS A 136 6.11 -16.26 -6.78
CA LYS A 136 5.30 -17.08 -7.72
C LYS A 136 4.86 -18.35 -7.02
N VAL A 137 3.55 -18.53 -6.89
CA VAL A 137 2.97 -19.75 -6.31
C VAL A 137 2.91 -20.81 -7.39
N ASN A 138 3.47 -21.98 -7.10
CA ASN A 138 3.42 -23.12 -8.01
C ASN A 138 2.01 -23.70 -8.07
N ARG A 139 1.67 -24.29 -9.22
CA ARG A 139 0.45 -25.09 -9.34
C ARG A 139 0.56 -26.35 -8.49
N ASN A 140 -0.55 -26.79 -7.94
CA ASN A 140 -0.62 -28.11 -7.29
C ASN A 140 -0.26 -29.19 -8.31
N GLU A 141 0.65 -30.07 -7.93
CA GLU A 141 1.09 -31.17 -8.81
C GLU A 141 -0.04 -32.19 -9.10
N LYS A 142 -1.03 -32.29 -8.20
CA LYS A 142 -2.12 -33.28 -8.29
C LYS A 142 -3.25 -32.89 -9.24
N ASP A 143 -3.58 -31.59 -9.34
CA ASP A 143 -4.78 -31.16 -10.09
C ASP A 143 -4.51 -29.96 -11.02
N GLY A 144 -3.28 -29.47 -11.06
CA GLY A 144 -2.88 -28.32 -11.87
C GLY A 144 -3.50 -26.99 -11.44
N THR A 145 -4.25 -26.96 -10.33
CA THR A 145 -4.84 -25.72 -9.80
C THR A 145 -3.78 -24.85 -9.16
N LEU A 146 -3.95 -23.52 -9.22
CA LEU A 146 -3.12 -22.60 -8.44
C LEU A 146 -3.46 -22.77 -6.95
N ARG A 147 -2.45 -23.03 -6.14
CA ARG A 147 -2.58 -23.00 -4.68
C ARG A 147 -2.95 -21.56 -4.26
N ARG A 148 -3.78 -21.43 -3.26
CA ARG A 148 -4.05 -20.12 -2.65
C ARG A 148 -2.76 -19.51 -2.11
N VAL A 149 -2.65 -18.20 -2.26
CA VAL A 149 -1.56 -17.43 -1.67
C VAL A 149 -1.73 -17.41 -0.16
N GLU A 150 -0.66 -17.66 0.56
CA GLU A 150 -0.61 -17.62 2.01
C GLU A 150 0.41 -16.56 2.47
N MET A 151 0.32 -16.17 3.73
CA MET A 151 1.24 -15.22 4.33
C MET A 151 2.71 -15.66 4.18
N ASN A 152 2.96 -16.96 4.22
CA ASN A 152 4.30 -17.54 4.07
C ASN A 152 4.86 -17.50 2.64
N ASP A 153 4.09 -17.02 1.67
CA ASP A 153 4.55 -16.90 0.28
C ASP A 153 5.31 -15.60 0.00
N ILE A 154 5.37 -14.68 0.92
CA ILE A 154 6.18 -13.47 0.81
C ILE A 154 7.66 -13.84 1.03
N ASN A 155 8.56 -13.29 0.24
CA ASN A 155 10.00 -13.45 0.50
C ASN A 155 10.35 -12.80 1.84
N GLY A 156 11.10 -13.51 2.71
CA GLY A 156 11.29 -13.08 4.10
C GLY A 156 10.06 -13.26 5.01
N SER A 157 9.15 -14.16 4.64
CA SER A 157 7.83 -14.36 5.23
C SER A 157 7.79 -14.50 6.76
N ALA A 158 8.76 -15.18 7.36
CA ALA A 158 8.79 -15.34 8.82
C ALA A 158 8.83 -13.99 9.56
N ASN A 159 9.61 -13.03 9.03
CA ASN A 159 9.72 -11.71 9.65
C ASN A 159 8.43 -10.89 9.44
N PHE A 160 7.80 -10.98 8.28
CA PHE A 160 6.50 -10.33 8.06
C PHE A 160 5.43 -10.85 9.02
N ALA A 161 5.36 -12.18 9.19
CA ALA A 161 4.42 -12.81 10.10
C ALA A 161 4.66 -12.42 11.56
N ASN A 162 5.93 -12.45 11.99
CA ASN A 162 6.29 -12.25 13.40
C ASN A 162 6.25 -10.77 13.84
N MET A 163 6.34 -9.83 12.90
CA MET A 163 6.49 -8.40 13.20
C MET A 163 5.26 -7.58 12.81
N SER A 164 4.24 -8.20 12.22
CA SER A 164 2.98 -7.55 11.87
C SER A 164 1.94 -7.77 12.95
N ASP A 165 1.19 -6.72 13.33
CA ASP A 165 0.04 -6.87 14.23
C ASP A 165 -1.12 -7.61 13.53
N PHE A 166 -1.27 -7.39 12.21
CA PHE A 166 -2.27 -8.03 11.36
C PHE A 166 -1.70 -8.31 9.97
N CYS A 167 -2.14 -9.41 9.38
CA CYS A 167 -1.83 -9.75 7.99
C CYS A 167 -3.11 -10.03 7.23
N LEU A 168 -3.22 -9.44 6.03
CA LEU A 168 -4.33 -9.66 5.10
C LEU A 168 -3.76 -10.22 3.81
N VAL A 169 -4.31 -11.34 3.37
CA VAL A 169 -3.97 -11.93 2.07
C VAL A 169 -5.12 -11.70 1.12
N VAL A 170 -4.85 -11.02 0.00
CA VAL A 170 -5.84 -10.81 -1.06
C VAL A 170 -5.53 -11.78 -2.19
N ASP A 171 -6.39 -12.77 -2.37
CA ASP A 171 -6.32 -13.74 -3.46
C ASP A 171 -7.41 -13.47 -4.48
N ARG A 172 -7.06 -13.47 -5.77
CA ARG A 172 -7.99 -13.24 -6.86
C ARG A 172 -8.15 -14.50 -7.70
N ASN A 173 -9.37 -14.95 -7.78
CA ASN A 173 -9.76 -16.01 -8.72
C ASN A 173 -10.29 -15.37 -10.02
N ASP A 174 -9.45 -15.31 -11.06
CA ASP A 174 -9.79 -14.67 -12.33
C ASP A 174 -10.93 -15.40 -13.07
N THR A 175 -11.05 -16.73 -12.92
CA THR A 175 -12.11 -17.52 -13.56
C THR A 175 -13.48 -17.20 -12.94
N LYS A 176 -13.53 -16.95 -11.63
CA LYS A 176 -14.76 -16.64 -10.91
C LYS A 176 -14.99 -15.13 -10.72
N GLN A 177 -14.02 -14.30 -11.11
CA GLN A 177 -14.01 -12.85 -10.88
C GLN A 177 -14.24 -12.45 -9.40
N ILE A 178 -13.76 -13.28 -8.48
CA ILE A 178 -13.93 -13.09 -7.02
C ILE A 178 -12.56 -12.79 -6.42
N ALA A 179 -12.49 -11.76 -5.58
CA ALA A 179 -11.37 -11.53 -4.69
C ALA A 179 -11.77 -12.00 -3.27
N THR A 180 -10.88 -12.75 -2.62
CA THR A 180 -11.03 -13.20 -1.24
C THR A 180 -9.99 -12.52 -0.36
N ILE A 181 -10.38 -12.11 0.83
CA ILE A 181 -9.52 -11.49 1.85
C ILE A 181 -9.46 -12.45 3.03
#